data_212240889e57c53227d0aaf661b00d78
#
_entry.id   212240889e57c53227d0aaf661b00d78
#
_cell.length_a   1.000
_cell.length_b   1.000
_cell.length_c   1.000
_cell.angle_alpha   90.00
_cell.angle_beta   90.00
_cell.angle_gamma   90.00
#
_symmetry.space_group_name_H-M   'P 1'
#
loop_
_entity.id
_entity.type
_entity.pdbx_description
1 polymer ?
#
loop_
_entity_poly.entity_id
_entity_poly.type
_entity_poly.pdbx_seq_one_letter_code
_entity_poly.pdbx_strand_id
1 'polypeptide(L)'
;DEVYNEIQNSDWEEIQWLESAATAYKTIDSENKDFERRIEKTKRARVADYNGIHLIEPQMESGVFAIFMQLSSHDPGMFPFTIINYDTHSGIDVIAKAKDDIPIKTSKLYYVEFKNYLTKDFNHSFKNLHSIVCWDINLEVLGNGEEVTDIANQRRTLKIIPPADDRDYTRYYLDSMRSERKIEIFVLKYY
;
A
#
# COMPACT_ATOMS: atom_id res chain seq x y z
N ASP A 1 -52.94 18.86 29.76
CA ASP A 1 -51.66 18.11 29.87
C ASP A 1 -51.27 17.39 28.56
N GLU A 2 -52.22 16.80 27.80
CA GLU A 2 -51.91 16.11 26.53
C GLU A 2 -51.44 17.09 25.46
N VAL A 3 -52.08 18.23 25.26
CA VAL A 3 -51.70 19.23 24.25
C VAL A 3 -50.30 19.81 24.52
N TYR A 4 -49.97 20.02 25.78
CA TYR A 4 -48.64 20.50 26.17
C TYR A 4 -47.54 19.49 25.88
N ASN A 5 -47.82 18.21 26.13
CA ASN A 5 -46.89 17.13 25.80
C ASN A 5 -46.72 16.93 24.29
N GLU A 6 -47.79 17.10 23.47
CA GLU A 6 -47.70 17.05 22.03
C GLU A 6 -46.84 18.18 21.45
N ILE A 7 -47.00 19.41 21.97
CA ILE A 7 -46.19 20.57 21.55
C ILE A 7 -44.72 20.35 21.92
N GLN A 8 -44.40 19.90 23.14
CA GLN A 8 -43.03 19.62 23.54
C GLN A 8 -42.38 18.49 22.73
N ASN A 9 -43.12 17.46 22.38
CA ASN A 9 -42.60 16.38 21.55
C ASN A 9 -42.38 16.84 20.11
N SER A 10 -43.25 17.66 19.55
CA SER A 10 -43.09 18.22 18.21
C SER A 10 -41.85 19.12 18.11
N ASP A 11 -41.65 20.02 19.07
CA ASP A 11 -40.47 20.88 19.14
C ASP A 11 -39.17 20.07 19.27
N TRP A 12 -39.23 18.99 20.05
CA TRP A 12 -38.08 18.08 20.25
C TRP A 12 -37.72 17.32 18.98
N GLU A 13 -38.69 16.80 18.26
CA GLU A 13 -38.47 16.12 16.96
C GLU A 13 -37.88 17.07 15.90
N GLU A 14 -38.36 18.31 15.85
CA GLU A 14 -37.85 19.35 14.95
C GLU A 14 -36.38 19.69 15.28
N ILE A 15 -36.03 19.83 16.56
CA ILE A 15 -34.66 20.07 17.02
C ILE A 15 -33.75 18.89 16.62
N GLN A 16 -34.16 17.66 16.85
CA GLN A 16 -33.39 16.48 16.47
C GLN A 16 -33.18 16.41 14.95
N TRP A 17 -34.19 16.72 14.17
CA TRP A 17 -34.09 16.76 12.72
C TRP A 17 -33.10 17.83 12.26
N LEU A 18 -33.14 19.05 12.81
CA LEU A 18 -32.22 20.13 12.51
C LEU A 18 -30.77 19.79 12.87
N GLU A 19 -30.52 19.16 14.03
CA GLU A 19 -29.21 18.73 14.44
C GLU A 19 -28.65 17.61 13.52
N SER A 20 -29.50 16.66 13.13
CA SER A 20 -29.17 15.63 12.19
C SER A 20 -28.83 16.19 10.81
N ALA A 21 -29.63 17.11 10.30
CA ALA A 21 -29.42 17.81 9.04
C ALA A 21 -28.11 18.63 9.06
N ALA A 22 -27.84 19.35 10.15
CA ALA A 22 -26.61 20.13 10.32
C ALA A 22 -25.38 19.23 10.36
N THR A 23 -25.48 18.07 11.00
CA THR A 23 -24.39 17.06 11.05
C THR A 23 -24.14 16.49 9.66
N ALA A 24 -25.20 16.11 8.93
CA ALA A 24 -25.09 15.61 7.56
C ALA A 24 -24.44 16.65 6.63
N TYR A 25 -24.86 17.92 6.74
CA TYR A 25 -24.27 19.01 5.95
C TYR A 25 -22.77 19.20 6.23
N LYS A 26 -22.34 19.17 7.50
CA LYS A 26 -20.91 19.24 7.86
C LYS A 26 -20.12 18.08 7.29
N THR A 27 -20.68 16.87 7.30
CA THR A 27 -20.06 15.68 6.72
C THR A 27 -19.87 15.85 5.22
N ILE A 28 -20.92 16.29 4.49
CA ILE A 28 -20.86 16.51 3.04
C ILE A 28 -19.83 17.60 2.70
N ASP A 29 -19.81 18.71 3.44
CA ASP A 29 -18.83 19.78 3.22
C ASP A 29 -17.40 19.30 3.43
N SER A 30 -17.16 18.46 4.45
CA SER A 30 -15.86 17.82 4.69
C SER A 30 -15.46 16.88 3.55
N GLU A 31 -16.38 16.04 3.09
CA GLU A 31 -16.14 15.13 1.95
C GLU A 31 -15.81 15.89 0.67
N ASN A 32 -16.52 16.97 0.38
CA ASN A 32 -16.25 17.81 -0.79
C ASN A 32 -14.86 18.45 -0.73
N LYS A 33 -14.46 19.00 0.40
CA LYS A 33 -13.12 19.55 0.60
C LYS A 33 -12.02 18.49 0.45
N ASP A 34 -12.24 17.30 0.98
CA ASP A 34 -11.31 16.17 0.83
C ASP A 34 -11.21 15.70 -0.63
N PHE A 35 -12.33 15.67 -1.34
CA PHE A 35 -12.40 15.33 -2.75
C PHE A 35 -11.63 16.34 -3.62
N GLU A 36 -11.88 17.64 -3.44
CA GLU A 36 -11.17 18.71 -4.14
C GLU A 36 -9.66 18.65 -3.89
N ARG A 37 -9.24 18.44 -2.63
CA ARG A 37 -7.84 18.29 -2.27
C ARG A 37 -7.22 17.08 -2.95
N ARG A 38 -7.92 15.96 -3.03
CA ARG A 38 -7.44 14.74 -3.73
C ARG A 38 -7.30 14.97 -5.23
N ILE A 39 -8.26 15.64 -5.87
CA ILE A 39 -8.19 16.00 -7.29
C ILE A 39 -6.96 16.87 -7.55
N GLU A 40 -6.77 17.94 -6.78
CA GLU A 40 -5.62 18.83 -6.96
C GLU A 40 -4.28 18.10 -6.75
N LYS A 41 -4.21 17.22 -5.78
CA LYS A 41 -3.03 16.39 -5.54
C LYS A 41 -2.77 15.45 -6.72
N THR A 42 -3.80 14.82 -7.25
CA THR A 42 -3.71 13.93 -8.42
C THR A 42 -3.26 14.68 -9.69
N LYS A 43 -3.77 15.89 -9.93
CA LYS A 43 -3.35 16.72 -11.07
C LYS A 43 -1.87 17.11 -11.03
N ARG A 44 -1.27 17.17 -9.84
CA ARG A 44 0.16 17.49 -9.64
C ARG A 44 1.06 16.28 -9.60
N ALA A 45 0.50 15.08 -9.54
CA ALA A 45 1.26 13.84 -9.51
C ALA A 45 2.01 13.64 -10.84
N ARG A 46 3.16 12.99 -10.75
CA ARG A 46 3.92 12.62 -11.95
C ARG A 46 3.19 11.52 -12.69
N VAL A 47 3.29 11.56 -14.01
CA VAL A 47 2.73 10.54 -14.90
C VAL A 47 3.89 9.89 -15.64
N ALA A 48 3.93 8.57 -15.61
CA ALA A 48 4.84 7.76 -16.43
C ALA A 48 4.04 6.99 -17.47
N ASP A 49 4.63 6.74 -18.61
CA ASP A 49 4.09 5.85 -19.63
C ASP A 49 4.87 4.53 -19.60
N TYR A 50 4.15 3.42 -19.43
CA TYR A 50 4.70 2.08 -19.50
C TYR A 50 3.96 1.30 -20.58
N ASN A 51 4.57 1.16 -21.76
CA ASN A 51 4.02 0.42 -22.91
C ASN A 51 2.55 0.80 -23.24
N GLY A 52 2.23 2.10 -23.21
CA GLY A 52 0.88 2.64 -23.46
C GLY A 52 -0.06 2.63 -22.25
N ILE A 53 0.41 2.26 -21.07
CA ILE A 53 -0.31 2.43 -19.81
C ILE A 53 0.18 3.69 -19.12
N HIS A 54 -0.73 4.62 -18.83
CA HIS A 54 -0.41 5.81 -18.04
C HIS A 54 -0.47 5.48 -16.54
N LEU A 55 0.69 5.48 -15.91
CA LEU A 55 0.84 5.25 -14.47
C LEU A 55 0.97 6.60 -13.76
N ILE A 56 0.14 6.82 -12.77
CA ILE A 56 0.17 8.04 -11.93
C ILE A 56 0.93 7.72 -10.65
N GLU A 57 1.91 8.55 -10.29
CA GLU A 57 2.66 8.43 -9.05
C GLU A 57 1.72 8.23 -7.85
N PRO A 58 1.85 7.13 -7.10
CA PRO A 58 0.92 6.79 -6.04
C PRO A 58 1.10 7.75 -4.85
N GLN A 59 0.00 8.07 -4.21
CA GLN A 59 -0.03 8.97 -3.06
C GLN A 59 -0.12 8.20 -1.73
N MET A 60 -0.40 6.90 -1.79
CA MET A 60 -0.59 6.00 -0.67
C MET A 60 -0.38 4.54 -1.08
N GLU A 61 -0.31 3.62 -0.12
CA GLU A 61 -0.07 2.19 -0.34
C GLU A 61 -1.09 1.53 -1.27
N SER A 62 -2.37 1.90 -1.17
CA SER A 62 -3.40 1.42 -2.10
C SER A 62 -3.16 1.83 -3.57
N GLY A 63 -2.52 2.98 -3.79
CA GLY A 63 -2.08 3.40 -5.13
C GLY A 63 -0.93 2.54 -5.66
N VAL A 64 0.00 2.15 -4.78
CA VAL A 64 1.09 1.21 -5.13
C VAL A 64 0.53 -0.15 -5.52
N PHE A 65 -0.44 -0.65 -4.75
CA PHE A 65 -1.15 -1.89 -5.07
C PHE A 65 -1.86 -1.80 -6.43
N ALA A 66 -2.54 -0.69 -6.73
CA ALA A 66 -3.21 -0.49 -8.01
C ALA A 66 -2.23 -0.52 -9.19
N ILE A 67 -1.07 0.15 -9.08
CA ILE A 67 -0.01 0.13 -10.08
C ILE A 67 0.55 -1.30 -10.26
N PHE A 68 0.83 -1.99 -9.16
CA PHE A 68 1.29 -3.37 -9.20
C PHE A 68 0.32 -4.27 -9.98
N MET A 69 -0.99 -4.13 -9.74
CA MET A 69 -2.02 -4.90 -10.43
C MET A 69 -2.09 -4.55 -11.93
N GLN A 70 -1.94 -3.28 -12.29
CA GLN A 70 -1.88 -2.84 -13.70
C GLN A 70 -0.65 -3.44 -14.41
N LEU A 71 0.54 -3.33 -13.82
CA LEU A 71 1.78 -3.91 -14.35
C LEU A 71 1.70 -5.43 -14.48
N SER A 72 1.23 -6.12 -13.43
CA SER A 72 1.06 -7.59 -13.43
C SER A 72 0.05 -8.09 -14.47
N SER A 73 -0.96 -7.29 -14.79
CA SER A 73 -1.96 -7.62 -15.82
C SER A 73 -1.43 -7.38 -17.22
N HIS A 74 -0.61 -6.35 -17.40
CA HIS A 74 -0.01 -6.00 -18.69
C HIS A 74 1.14 -6.95 -19.04
N ASP A 75 2.01 -7.24 -18.08
CA ASP A 75 3.08 -8.22 -18.21
C ASP A 75 2.99 -9.28 -17.10
N PRO A 76 2.31 -10.41 -17.37
CA PRO A 76 2.18 -11.48 -16.38
C PRO A 76 3.51 -12.10 -15.96
N GLY A 77 4.61 -11.88 -16.69
CA GLY A 77 5.96 -12.36 -16.38
C GLY A 77 6.73 -11.49 -15.39
N MET A 78 6.33 -10.24 -15.19
CA MET A 78 7.09 -9.22 -14.48
C MET A 78 7.42 -9.57 -13.02
N PHE A 79 6.47 -10.13 -12.27
CA PHE A 79 6.66 -10.50 -10.87
C PHE A 79 6.61 -12.01 -10.67
N PRO A 80 7.36 -12.59 -9.72
CA PRO A 80 7.46 -14.05 -9.54
C PRO A 80 6.26 -14.66 -8.79
N PHE A 81 5.26 -13.86 -8.41
CA PHE A 81 4.09 -14.31 -7.64
C PHE A 81 2.79 -13.71 -8.17
N THR A 82 1.69 -14.33 -7.76
CA THR A 82 0.32 -13.87 -8.02
C THR A 82 -0.37 -13.55 -6.70
N ILE A 83 -1.12 -12.45 -6.64
CA ILE A 83 -1.92 -12.09 -5.47
C ILE A 83 -3.12 -13.03 -5.37
N ILE A 84 -3.34 -13.59 -4.18
CA ILE A 84 -4.47 -14.46 -3.87
C ILE A 84 -5.49 -13.75 -2.98
N ASN A 85 -5.00 -12.97 -2.01
CA ASN A 85 -5.87 -12.23 -1.10
C ASN A 85 -5.24 -10.88 -0.77
N TYR A 86 -6.09 -9.86 -0.61
CA TYR A 86 -5.70 -8.52 -0.21
C TYR A 86 -6.59 -8.05 0.94
N ASP A 87 -6.00 -7.67 2.06
CA ASP A 87 -6.69 -7.17 3.24
C ASP A 87 -5.92 -5.97 3.80
N THR A 88 -6.61 -4.85 3.97
CA THR A 88 -6.03 -3.60 4.49
C THR A 88 -6.33 -3.36 5.97
N HIS A 89 -7.05 -4.27 6.63
CA HIS A 89 -7.57 -4.02 7.97
C HIS A 89 -6.66 -4.51 9.10
N SER A 90 -5.88 -5.56 8.86
CA SER A 90 -5.00 -6.10 9.90
C SER A 90 -3.81 -6.88 9.35
N GLY A 91 -2.64 -6.59 9.88
CA GLY A 91 -1.41 -7.33 9.58
C GLY A 91 -0.76 -6.96 8.24
N ILE A 92 -0.18 -7.94 7.58
CA ILE A 92 0.47 -7.79 6.29
C ILE A 92 -0.58 -7.80 5.18
N ASP A 93 -0.46 -6.87 4.23
CA ASP A 93 -1.51 -6.55 3.25
C ASP A 93 -1.94 -7.71 2.36
N VAL A 94 -1.04 -8.60 1.98
CA VAL A 94 -1.28 -9.51 0.85
C VAL A 94 -0.81 -10.93 1.14
N ILE A 95 -1.65 -11.88 0.76
CA ILE A 95 -1.26 -13.27 0.57
C ILE A 95 -1.03 -13.52 -0.92
N ALA A 96 0.15 -14.01 -1.26
CA ALA A 96 0.57 -14.32 -2.62
C ALA A 96 0.96 -15.79 -2.77
N LYS A 97 0.94 -16.28 -4.00
CA LYS A 97 1.37 -17.61 -4.43
C LYS A 97 2.44 -17.48 -5.51
N ALA A 98 3.43 -18.35 -5.51
CA ALA A 98 4.36 -18.46 -6.64
C ALA A 98 3.61 -18.76 -7.95
N LYS A 99 4.13 -18.28 -9.08
CA LYS A 99 3.60 -18.59 -10.42
C LYS A 99 4.05 -19.98 -10.85
N ASP A 100 3.35 -20.98 -10.33
CA ASP A 100 3.48 -22.38 -10.66
C ASP A 100 2.09 -23.02 -10.84
N ASP A 101 2.06 -24.25 -11.38
CA ASP A 101 0.83 -24.99 -11.62
C ASP A 101 0.28 -25.73 -10.38
N ILE A 102 0.89 -25.52 -9.22
CA ILE A 102 0.46 -26.16 -7.97
C ILE A 102 -0.87 -25.55 -7.52
N PRO A 103 -1.91 -26.35 -7.22
CA PRO A 103 -3.18 -25.84 -6.74
C PRO A 103 -3.05 -25.05 -5.43
N ILE A 104 -3.84 -23.98 -5.24
CA ILE A 104 -3.78 -23.09 -4.07
C ILE A 104 -3.84 -23.87 -2.74
N LYS A 105 -4.65 -24.92 -2.67
CA LYS A 105 -4.81 -25.73 -1.45
C LYS A 105 -3.54 -26.45 -0.99
N THR A 106 -2.62 -26.73 -1.90
CA THR A 106 -1.37 -27.47 -1.65
C THR A 106 -0.12 -26.61 -1.88
N SER A 107 -0.28 -25.40 -2.42
CA SER A 107 0.83 -24.49 -2.66
C SER A 107 1.29 -23.80 -1.38
N LYS A 108 2.56 -23.41 -1.37
CA LYS A 108 3.08 -22.51 -0.35
C LYS A 108 2.59 -21.10 -0.61
N LEU A 109 1.97 -20.50 0.40
CA LEU A 109 1.54 -19.11 0.36
C LEU A 109 2.57 -18.21 1.07
N TYR A 110 2.65 -16.96 0.62
CA TYR A 110 3.61 -15.98 1.08
C TYR A 110 2.91 -14.70 1.51
N TYR A 111 3.46 -14.00 2.50
CA TYR A 111 3.06 -12.65 2.84
C TYR A 111 3.88 -11.64 2.06
N VAL A 112 3.20 -10.69 1.44
CA VAL A 112 3.80 -9.57 0.69
C VAL A 112 3.22 -8.26 1.25
N GLU A 113 4.10 -7.34 1.58
CA GLU A 113 3.73 -6.03 2.14
C GLU A 113 3.83 -4.96 1.06
N PHE A 114 2.86 -4.04 1.03
CA PHE A 114 2.85 -2.88 0.17
C PHE A 114 3.20 -1.61 0.96
N LYS A 115 4.07 -0.79 0.41
CA LYS A 115 4.48 0.50 1.01
C LYS A 115 4.54 1.59 -0.05
N ASN A 116 4.15 2.81 0.30
CA ASN A 116 4.42 3.93 -0.59
C ASN A 116 5.93 4.18 -0.67
N TYR A 117 6.59 4.25 0.48
CA TYR A 117 8.04 4.36 0.57
C TYR A 117 8.59 3.37 1.59
N LEU A 118 9.71 2.73 1.26
CA LEU A 118 10.46 1.96 2.25
C LEU A 118 11.20 2.93 3.18
N THR A 119 11.05 2.76 4.48
CA THR A 119 11.67 3.58 5.53
C THR A 119 12.54 2.73 6.45
N LYS A 120 13.38 3.37 7.29
CA LYS A 120 14.23 2.66 8.27
C LYS A 120 13.43 1.92 9.34
N ASP A 121 12.26 2.43 9.70
CA ASP A 121 11.36 1.83 10.67
C ASP A 121 10.23 1.13 9.92
N PHE A 122 10.25 -0.20 9.97
CA PHE A 122 9.28 -1.04 9.29
C PHE A 122 8.20 -1.49 10.28
N ASN A 123 6.95 -1.22 9.98
CA ASN A 123 5.81 -1.38 10.91
C ASN A 123 5.27 -2.81 11.05
N HIS A 124 5.89 -3.80 10.42
CA HIS A 124 5.55 -5.22 10.55
C HIS A 124 6.77 -6.06 10.88
N SER A 125 6.56 -7.30 11.36
CA SER A 125 7.66 -8.23 11.63
C SER A 125 8.20 -8.84 10.33
N PHE A 126 9.51 -8.93 10.23
CA PHE A 126 10.18 -9.65 9.13
C PHE A 126 9.98 -11.17 9.16
N LYS A 127 9.48 -11.71 10.25
CA LYS A 127 9.40 -13.16 10.48
C LYS A 127 8.67 -13.93 9.38
N ASN A 128 7.53 -13.43 8.94
CA ASN A 128 6.68 -14.08 7.95
C ASN A 128 6.72 -13.40 6.58
N LEU A 129 7.39 -12.25 6.48
CA LEU A 129 7.43 -11.45 5.29
C LEU A 129 8.29 -12.13 4.22
N HIS A 130 7.75 -12.30 3.01
CA HIS A 130 8.45 -12.85 1.86
C HIS A 130 9.04 -11.75 0.98
N SER A 131 8.23 -10.76 0.65
CA SER A 131 8.62 -9.65 -0.23
C SER A 131 7.95 -8.36 0.21
N ILE A 132 8.52 -7.24 -0.22
CA ILE A 132 7.97 -5.90 -0.10
C ILE A 132 7.79 -5.37 -1.52
N VAL A 133 6.65 -4.75 -1.78
CA VAL A 133 6.41 -3.96 -3.00
C VAL A 133 6.27 -2.51 -2.58
N CYS A 134 7.11 -1.63 -3.10
CA CYS A 134 7.01 -0.20 -2.78
C CYS A 134 7.09 0.65 -4.05
N TRP A 135 6.60 1.90 -3.94
CA TRP A 135 6.79 2.84 -5.03
C TRP A 135 8.25 3.26 -5.17
N ASP A 136 8.87 3.67 -4.07
CA ASP A 136 10.24 4.18 -4.08
C ASP A 136 10.96 3.90 -2.76
N ILE A 137 12.27 4.04 -2.78
CA ILE A 137 13.16 4.04 -1.62
C ILE A 137 13.83 5.41 -1.57
N ASN A 138 13.76 6.11 -0.45
CA ASN A 138 14.53 7.34 -0.28
C ASN A 138 16.02 6.99 -0.07
N LEU A 139 16.77 6.90 -1.16
CA LEU A 139 18.18 6.51 -1.16
C LEU A 139 19.11 7.51 -0.46
N GLU A 140 18.66 8.75 -0.21
CA GLU A 140 19.41 9.72 0.61
C GLU A 140 19.39 9.36 2.09
N VAL A 141 18.32 8.68 2.55
CA VAL A 141 18.12 8.29 3.95
C VAL A 141 18.39 6.81 4.16
N LEU A 142 18.10 5.98 3.17
CA LEU A 142 18.20 4.52 3.24
C LEU A 142 19.00 4.01 2.04
N GLY A 143 20.33 4.13 2.11
CA GLY A 143 21.26 3.68 1.08
C GLY A 143 21.69 2.22 1.23
N ASN A 144 22.53 1.78 0.31
CA ASN A 144 23.10 0.43 0.35
C ASN A 144 23.95 0.24 1.63
N GLY A 145 23.66 -0.80 2.38
CA GLY A 145 24.32 -1.10 3.65
C GLY A 145 23.61 -0.53 4.90
N GLU A 146 22.61 0.33 4.73
CA GLU A 146 21.80 0.85 5.84
C GLU A 146 20.88 -0.21 6.43
N GLU A 147 20.54 -0.04 7.70
CA GLU A 147 19.68 -0.97 8.43
C GLU A 147 18.23 -0.53 8.40
N VAL A 148 17.34 -1.49 8.22
CA VAL A 148 15.89 -1.38 8.42
C VAL A 148 15.52 -2.21 9.64
N THR A 149 14.75 -1.62 10.56
CA THR A 149 14.34 -2.24 11.82
C THR A 149 12.85 -2.52 11.79
N ASP A 150 12.43 -3.72 12.18
CA ASP A 150 11.03 -4.12 12.28
C ASP A 150 10.43 -3.81 13.67
N ILE A 151 9.11 -4.04 13.84
CA ILE A 151 8.41 -3.81 15.12
C ILE A 151 8.94 -4.66 16.28
N ALA A 152 9.64 -5.75 16.01
CA ALA A 152 10.27 -6.63 16.99
C ALA A 152 11.74 -6.27 17.26
N ASN A 153 12.20 -5.10 16.79
CA ASN A 153 13.58 -4.65 16.83
C ASN A 153 14.57 -5.60 16.12
N GLN A 154 14.10 -6.39 15.17
CA GLN A 154 14.97 -7.17 14.31
C GLN A 154 15.50 -6.26 13.20
N ARG A 155 16.80 -6.37 12.93
CA ARG A 155 17.47 -5.55 11.93
C ARG A 155 17.83 -6.35 10.70
N ARG A 156 17.63 -5.76 9.55
CA ARG A 156 18.09 -6.25 8.26
C ARG A 156 18.79 -5.15 7.49
N THR A 157 19.81 -5.51 6.75
CA THR A 157 20.61 -4.57 5.96
C THR A 157 20.02 -4.49 4.56
N LEU A 158 19.78 -3.28 4.07
CA LEU A 158 19.42 -3.06 2.67
C LEU A 158 20.63 -3.36 1.78
N LYS A 159 20.44 -4.24 0.82
CA LYS A 159 21.40 -4.56 -0.24
C LYS A 159 20.84 -4.10 -1.58
N ILE A 160 21.62 -3.30 -2.27
CA ILE A 160 21.32 -2.80 -3.61
C ILE A 160 22.33 -3.47 -4.54
N ILE A 161 21.82 -4.28 -5.46
CA ILE A 161 22.64 -4.99 -6.46
C ILE A 161 22.37 -4.31 -7.80
N PRO A 162 23.38 -3.61 -8.34
CA PRO A 162 23.23 -2.98 -9.64
C PRO A 162 23.01 -4.03 -10.75
N PRO A 163 22.43 -3.65 -11.89
CA PRO A 163 22.24 -4.53 -13.02
C PRO A 163 23.60 -5.08 -13.50
N ALA A 164 23.61 -6.33 -13.93
CA ALA A 164 24.82 -6.97 -14.47
C ALA A 164 25.11 -6.49 -15.89
N ASP A 165 24.08 -6.15 -16.67
CA ASP A 165 24.16 -5.62 -18.02
C ASP A 165 22.92 -4.76 -18.32
N ASP A 166 22.83 -4.20 -19.54
CA ASP A 166 21.74 -3.30 -19.99
C ASP A 166 20.36 -3.96 -20.08
N ARG A 167 20.28 -5.28 -19.92
CA ARG A 167 19.03 -6.05 -19.95
C ARG A 167 18.54 -6.46 -18.57
N ASP A 168 19.36 -6.25 -17.54
CA ASP A 168 19.07 -6.55 -16.13
C ASP A 168 18.55 -5.27 -15.45
N TYR A 169 18.03 -5.41 -14.24
CA TYR A 169 17.54 -4.31 -13.42
C TYR A 169 18.17 -4.32 -12.03
N THR A 170 18.16 -3.17 -11.37
CA THR A 170 18.65 -3.05 -10.00
C THR A 170 17.76 -3.88 -9.07
N ARG A 171 18.38 -4.76 -8.28
CA ARG A 171 17.68 -5.60 -7.31
C ARG A 171 17.89 -5.08 -5.90
N TYR A 172 16.83 -5.13 -5.12
CA TYR A 172 16.82 -4.66 -3.75
C TYR A 172 16.43 -5.80 -2.81
N TYR A 173 17.18 -5.96 -1.71
CA TYR A 173 16.93 -7.00 -0.71
C TYR A 173 17.14 -6.47 0.70
N LEU A 174 16.35 -6.95 1.66
CA LEU A 174 16.71 -6.90 3.07
C LEU A 174 17.39 -8.21 3.45
N ASP A 175 18.68 -8.13 3.75
CA ASP A 175 19.52 -9.25 4.12
C ASP A 175 19.77 -9.32 5.64
N SER A 176 20.07 -10.48 6.19
CA SER A 176 20.39 -10.65 7.60
C SER A 176 21.41 -11.77 7.77
N MET A 177 22.44 -11.52 8.57
CA MET A 177 23.41 -12.55 8.96
C MET A 177 22.79 -13.71 9.76
N ARG A 178 21.61 -13.48 10.37
CA ARG A 178 20.91 -14.46 11.22
C ARG A 178 19.84 -15.26 10.48
N SER A 179 19.58 -14.97 9.22
CA SER A 179 18.53 -15.62 8.43
C SER A 179 19.04 -15.87 7.03
N GLU A 180 18.94 -17.12 6.57
CA GLU A 180 19.28 -17.49 5.18
C GLU A 180 18.32 -16.87 4.16
N ARG A 181 17.09 -16.47 4.62
CA ARG A 181 16.08 -15.93 3.76
C ARG A 181 16.21 -14.41 3.62
N LYS A 182 16.51 -13.95 2.43
CA LYS A 182 16.41 -12.54 2.02
C LYS A 182 14.94 -12.17 1.78
N ILE A 183 14.61 -10.91 2.03
CA ILE A 183 13.31 -10.32 1.66
C ILE A 183 13.57 -9.46 0.43
N GLU A 184 13.01 -9.86 -0.71
CA GLU A 184 13.12 -9.10 -1.95
C GLU A 184 12.21 -7.89 -1.92
N ILE A 185 12.69 -6.76 -2.49
CA ILE A 185 11.96 -5.50 -2.56
C ILE A 185 11.77 -5.14 -4.03
N PHE A 186 10.52 -5.03 -4.45
CA PHE A 186 10.14 -4.59 -5.79
C PHE A 186 9.83 -3.08 -5.73
N VAL A 187 10.69 -2.27 -6.36
CA VAL A 187 10.55 -0.81 -6.39
C VAL A 187 9.92 -0.42 -7.71
N LEU A 188 8.62 -0.17 -7.71
CA LEU A 188 7.82 -0.02 -8.93
C LEU A 188 8.21 1.19 -9.79
N LYS A 189 8.80 2.22 -9.20
CA LYS A 189 9.28 3.41 -9.91
C LYS A 189 10.36 3.10 -10.96
N TYR A 190 11.04 1.96 -10.85
CA TYR A 190 12.16 1.58 -11.71
C TYR A 190 11.84 0.44 -12.70
N TYR A 191 10.57 0.10 -12.83
CA TYR A 191 10.06 -0.87 -13.82
C TYR A 191 9.60 -0.25 -15.17
#